data_8131e3cfebec7f4313e4d395a29d7def
#
_entry.id   8131e3cfebec7f4313e4d395a29d7def
#
_cell.length_a   1.000
_cell.length_b   1.000
_cell.length_c   1.000
_cell.angle_alpha   90.00
_cell.angle_beta   90.00
_cell.angle_gamma   90.00
#
_symmetry.space_group_name_H-M   'P 1'
#
loop_
_entity.id
_entity.type
_entity.pdbx_description
1 polymer ?
#
loop_
_entity_poly.entity_id
_entity_poly.type
_entity_poly.pdbx_seq_one_letter_code
_entity_poly.pdbx_strand_id
1 'polypeptide(L)'
;MAARLHKALGHGYAPSTRHADEGYWKRWERFCKSIGTSPWRTDMAANSGMDPEGHQEEIFLLATAMLHFYERMCPRRRSDPAAHPDSAKKLIQSVVRSHLVRGIKMVSLEVVSLACKGLCREYIAEHDVHTLVPLRKLSFTDTIMADIFRCPDGATRGTLTVDWASYHWIAVDACFQTLGEEGSRKDEVAKKTAATPFRKGRFTFASLVWFIDGKELRRAPTRAELLTLKPGDGVLLRHGISKNDPFGSYFAATPSFLAYREGNARCAC
;
A
#
# COMPACT_ATOMS: atom_id res chain seq x y z
N MET A 1 30.75 13.57 -3.28
CA MET A 1 29.56 13.87 -4.09
C MET A 1 28.83 12.64 -4.55
N ALA A 2 29.46 11.63 -5.16
CA ALA A 2 28.84 10.39 -5.66
C ALA A 2 28.03 9.61 -4.59
N ALA A 3 28.55 9.42 -3.38
CA ALA A 3 27.86 8.73 -2.30
C ALA A 3 26.54 9.44 -1.88
N ARG A 4 26.55 10.79 -1.89
CA ARG A 4 25.35 11.57 -1.58
C ARG A 4 24.31 11.45 -2.68
N LEU A 5 24.71 11.44 -3.95
CA LEU A 5 23.82 11.20 -5.08
C LEU A 5 23.18 9.81 -5.02
N HIS A 6 23.99 8.78 -4.81
CA HIS A 6 23.52 7.39 -4.67
C HIS A 6 22.49 7.25 -3.53
N LYS A 7 22.77 7.86 -2.37
CA LYS A 7 21.85 7.90 -1.25
C LYS A 7 20.53 8.63 -1.61
N ALA A 8 20.61 9.76 -2.32
CA ALA A 8 19.43 10.52 -2.75
C ALA A 8 18.57 9.72 -3.74
N LEU A 9 19.19 9.05 -4.72
CA LEU A 9 18.49 8.18 -5.67
C LEU A 9 17.77 7.02 -4.96
N GLY A 10 18.44 6.37 -4.00
CA GLY A 10 17.81 5.32 -3.20
C GLY A 10 16.65 5.84 -2.35
N HIS A 11 16.71 7.07 -1.86
CA HIS A 11 15.63 7.71 -1.10
C HIS A 11 14.47 8.20 -1.98
N GLY A 12 14.64 8.27 -3.30
CA GLY A 12 13.56 8.57 -4.25
C GLY A 12 12.44 7.52 -4.24
N TYR A 13 12.70 6.32 -3.72
CA TYR A 13 11.70 5.27 -3.58
C TYR A 13 11.20 5.15 -2.14
N ALA A 14 9.89 4.86 -2.00
CA ALA A 14 9.29 4.63 -0.68
C ALA A 14 9.99 3.49 0.08
N PRO A 15 10.08 3.53 1.43
CA PRO A 15 10.72 2.49 2.22
C PRO A 15 10.17 1.08 1.96
N SER A 16 8.85 0.95 1.75
CA SER A 16 8.21 -0.33 1.42
C SER A 16 8.65 -0.88 0.06
N THR A 17 8.86 -0.01 -0.93
CA THR A 17 9.37 -0.38 -2.24
C THR A 17 10.82 -0.88 -2.13
N ARG A 18 11.67 -0.17 -1.39
CA ARG A 18 13.06 -0.59 -1.15
C ARG A 18 13.16 -1.95 -0.47
N HIS A 19 12.35 -2.17 0.56
CA HIS A 19 12.33 -3.48 1.24
C HIS A 19 11.87 -4.63 0.31
N ALA A 20 10.88 -4.38 -0.55
CA ALA A 20 10.47 -5.36 -1.56
C ALA A 20 11.59 -5.60 -2.58
N ASP A 21 12.24 -4.53 -3.05
CA ASP A 21 13.33 -4.59 -4.02
C ASP A 21 14.56 -5.38 -3.48
N GLU A 22 14.87 -5.29 -2.19
CA GLU A 22 15.90 -6.13 -1.55
C GLU A 22 15.60 -7.65 -1.66
N GLY A 23 14.34 -8.02 -1.44
CA GLY A 23 13.89 -9.40 -1.58
C GLY A 23 13.94 -9.90 -3.04
N TYR A 24 13.57 -9.03 -3.97
CA TYR A 24 13.63 -9.32 -5.41
C TYR A 24 15.07 -9.39 -5.92
N TRP A 25 15.94 -8.50 -5.42
CA TRP A 25 17.37 -8.51 -5.76
C TRP A 25 18.04 -9.84 -5.40
N LYS A 26 17.79 -10.38 -4.21
CA LYS A 26 18.33 -11.70 -3.80
C LYS A 26 17.87 -12.85 -4.70
N ARG A 27 16.68 -12.75 -5.31
CA ARG A 27 16.20 -13.75 -6.30
C ARG A 27 16.94 -13.59 -7.62
N TRP A 28 17.13 -12.36 -8.07
CA TRP A 28 17.89 -12.01 -9.26
C TRP A 28 19.34 -12.50 -9.16
N GLU A 29 20.03 -12.25 -8.04
CA GLU A 29 21.39 -12.74 -7.80
C GLU A 29 21.48 -14.27 -7.91
N ARG A 30 20.50 -14.99 -7.33
CA ARG A 30 20.45 -16.46 -7.44
C ARG A 30 20.24 -16.93 -8.87
N PHE A 31 19.38 -16.27 -9.63
CA PHE A 31 19.17 -16.57 -11.04
C PHE A 31 20.46 -16.33 -11.84
N CYS A 32 21.08 -15.18 -11.72
CA CYS A 32 22.32 -14.86 -12.41
C CYS A 32 23.44 -15.86 -12.07
N LYS A 33 23.57 -16.24 -10.79
CA LYS A 33 24.50 -17.27 -10.36
C LYS A 33 24.22 -18.63 -11.02
N SER A 34 22.97 -19.01 -11.19
CA SER A 34 22.59 -20.29 -11.80
C SER A 34 22.94 -20.39 -13.29
N ILE A 35 23.06 -19.26 -13.97
CA ILE A 35 23.46 -19.19 -15.39
C ILE A 35 24.89 -18.68 -15.57
N GLY A 36 25.68 -18.55 -14.49
CA GLY A 36 27.10 -18.16 -14.55
C GLY A 36 27.34 -16.69 -14.95
N THR A 37 26.37 -15.79 -14.75
CA THR A 37 26.51 -14.38 -15.15
C THR A 37 26.53 -13.44 -13.95
N SER A 38 27.05 -12.21 -14.14
CA SER A 38 27.02 -11.17 -13.12
C SER A 38 25.60 -10.66 -12.86
N PRO A 39 25.19 -10.43 -11.60
CA PRO A 39 23.92 -9.78 -11.30
C PRO A 39 23.90 -8.29 -11.66
N TRP A 40 25.06 -7.66 -11.74
CA TRP A 40 25.22 -6.29 -12.20
C TRP A 40 25.49 -6.29 -13.70
N ARG A 41 24.57 -5.69 -14.44
CA ARG A 41 24.68 -5.59 -15.89
C ARG A 41 25.41 -4.30 -16.27
N THR A 42 25.97 -4.28 -17.47
CA THR A 42 26.58 -3.08 -18.03
C THR A 42 25.54 -2.04 -18.43
N ASP A 43 25.95 -0.77 -18.56
CA ASP A 43 25.07 0.30 -19.08
C ASP A 43 24.90 0.12 -20.58
N MET A 44 23.83 -0.59 -20.94
CA MET A 44 23.52 -0.90 -22.34
C MET A 44 23.01 0.31 -23.13
N ALA A 45 22.60 1.40 -22.47
CA ALA A 45 22.23 2.63 -23.16
C ALA A 45 23.47 3.33 -23.75
N ALA A 46 24.60 3.24 -23.06
CA ALA A 46 25.88 3.75 -23.58
C ALA A 46 26.44 2.87 -24.70
N ASN A 47 26.12 1.56 -24.71
CA ASN A 47 26.72 0.56 -25.58
C ASN A 47 25.82 0.07 -26.72
N SER A 48 24.52 0.43 -26.73
CA SER A 48 23.53 -0.11 -27.67
C SER A 48 23.85 0.11 -29.16
N GLY A 49 24.62 1.16 -29.48
CA GLY A 49 25.11 1.40 -30.84
C GLY A 49 26.41 0.69 -31.19
N MET A 50 27.13 0.14 -30.17
CA MET A 50 28.44 -0.49 -30.35
C MET A 50 28.37 -2.01 -30.32
N ASP A 51 27.35 -2.57 -29.68
CA ASP A 51 27.12 -4.01 -29.56
C ASP A 51 25.62 -4.35 -29.67
N PRO A 52 25.07 -4.41 -30.90
CA PRO A 52 23.68 -4.75 -31.13
C PRO A 52 23.30 -6.18 -30.67
N GLU A 53 24.19 -7.15 -30.81
CA GLU A 53 23.96 -8.54 -30.41
C GLU A 53 23.88 -8.64 -28.90
N GLY A 54 24.84 -8.09 -28.18
CA GLY A 54 24.82 -8.03 -26.71
C GLY A 54 23.60 -7.27 -26.16
N HIS A 55 23.15 -6.23 -26.87
CA HIS A 55 21.91 -5.53 -26.51
C HIS A 55 20.68 -6.44 -26.63
N GLN A 56 20.59 -7.23 -27.70
CA GLN A 56 19.51 -8.18 -27.90
C GLN A 56 19.55 -9.32 -26.87
N GLU A 57 20.75 -9.84 -26.58
CA GLU A 57 20.94 -10.86 -25.53
C GLU A 57 20.44 -10.38 -24.16
N GLU A 58 20.73 -9.14 -23.78
CA GLU A 58 20.23 -8.55 -22.53
C GLU A 58 18.70 -8.43 -22.50
N ILE A 59 18.08 -8.07 -23.60
CA ILE A 59 16.62 -8.03 -23.71
C ILE A 59 16.03 -9.42 -23.46
N PHE A 60 16.55 -10.44 -24.13
CA PHE A 60 16.09 -11.82 -23.98
C PHE A 60 16.42 -12.39 -22.60
N LEU A 61 17.55 -12.02 -22.02
CA LEU A 61 17.90 -12.42 -20.65
C LEU A 61 16.85 -11.96 -19.64
N LEU A 62 16.41 -10.69 -19.72
CA LEU A 62 15.39 -10.18 -18.82
C LEU A 62 14.03 -10.86 -19.02
N ALA A 63 13.65 -11.15 -20.27
CA ALA A 63 12.41 -11.87 -20.57
C ALA A 63 12.48 -13.32 -20.05
N THR A 64 13.60 -14.02 -20.27
CA THR A 64 13.85 -15.38 -19.78
C THR A 64 13.85 -15.41 -18.24
N ALA A 65 14.47 -14.43 -17.59
CA ALA A 65 14.42 -14.32 -16.14
C ALA A 65 12.99 -14.15 -15.62
N MET A 66 12.16 -13.35 -16.30
CA MET A 66 10.75 -13.19 -15.94
C MET A 66 9.99 -14.52 -16.02
N LEU A 67 10.16 -15.29 -17.11
CA LEU A 67 9.56 -16.62 -17.27
C LEU A 67 10.01 -17.56 -16.16
N HIS A 68 11.34 -17.66 -15.92
CA HIS A 68 11.89 -18.46 -14.84
C HIS A 68 11.31 -18.11 -13.47
N PHE A 69 11.11 -16.82 -13.18
CA PHE A 69 10.50 -16.43 -11.92
C PHE A 69 9.02 -16.77 -11.86
N TYR A 70 8.29 -16.63 -12.96
CA TYR A 70 6.89 -17.00 -13.04
C TYR A 70 6.69 -18.50 -12.77
N GLU A 71 7.43 -19.37 -13.43
CA GLU A 71 7.37 -20.82 -13.26
C GLU A 71 7.68 -21.26 -11.81
N ARG A 72 8.52 -20.50 -11.11
CA ARG A 72 8.87 -20.77 -9.71
C ARG A 72 7.98 -20.08 -8.67
N MET A 73 7.03 -19.28 -9.10
CA MET A 73 6.02 -18.68 -8.25
C MET A 73 4.87 -19.65 -7.97
N CYS A 74 5.16 -20.79 -7.37
CA CYS A 74 4.14 -21.74 -6.96
C CYS A 74 3.30 -21.16 -5.79
N PRO A 75 1.99 -21.45 -5.74
CA PRO A 75 1.17 -21.13 -4.60
C PRO A 75 1.71 -21.83 -3.35
N ARG A 76 1.63 -21.14 -2.20
CA ARG A 76 2.10 -21.69 -0.92
C ARG A 76 1.27 -22.89 -0.44
N ARG A 77 0.00 -22.93 -0.84
CA ARG A 77 -0.94 -24.01 -0.56
C ARG A 77 -1.63 -24.39 -1.86
N ARG A 78 -2.07 -25.65 -1.97
CA ARG A 78 -2.84 -26.11 -3.14
C ARG A 78 -4.14 -25.34 -3.36
N SER A 79 -4.70 -24.75 -2.30
CA SER A 79 -5.90 -23.93 -2.34
C SER A 79 -5.65 -22.48 -2.72
N ASP A 80 -4.40 -22.03 -2.74
CA ASP A 80 -4.08 -20.66 -3.13
C ASP A 80 -4.16 -20.52 -4.65
N PRO A 81 -4.64 -19.39 -5.17
CA PRO A 81 -4.63 -19.15 -6.61
C PRO A 81 -3.20 -19.15 -7.14
N ALA A 82 -3.02 -19.57 -8.38
CA ALA A 82 -1.74 -19.48 -9.07
C ALA A 82 -1.20 -18.05 -9.05
N ALA A 83 0.13 -17.91 -9.07
CA ALA A 83 0.73 -16.58 -9.02
C ALA A 83 0.38 -15.78 -10.28
N HIS A 84 -0.07 -14.55 -10.11
CA HIS A 84 -0.38 -13.67 -11.23
C HIS A 84 0.89 -13.29 -12.00
N PRO A 85 0.91 -13.36 -13.36
CA PRO A 85 2.11 -13.06 -14.18
C PRO A 85 2.74 -11.70 -13.90
N ASP A 86 1.95 -10.67 -13.60
CA ASP A 86 2.45 -9.34 -13.22
C ASP A 86 3.40 -9.36 -12.02
N SER A 87 3.33 -10.39 -11.18
CA SER A 87 4.23 -10.51 -10.03
C SER A 87 5.67 -10.80 -10.48
N ALA A 88 5.84 -11.58 -11.54
CA ALA A 88 7.15 -11.83 -12.14
C ALA A 88 7.68 -10.58 -12.86
N LYS A 89 6.83 -9.88 -13.60
CA LYS A 89 7.18 -8.59 -14.23
C LYS A 89 7.64 -7.55 -13.20
N LYS A 90 6.96 -7.44 -12.04
CA LYS A 90 7.35 -6.53 -10.94
C LYS A 90 8.74 -6.85 -10.41
N LEU A 91 9.15 -8.13 -10.40
CA LEU A 91 10.50 -8.53 -10.01
C LEU A 91 11.53 -7.95 -10.99
N ILE A 92 11.32 -8.08 -12.31
CA ILE A 92 12.22 -7.50 -13.32
C ILE A 92 12.26 -5.96 -13.22
N GLN A 93 11.11 -5.33 -13.04
CA GLN A 93 11.06 -3.87 -12.80
C GLN A 93 11.88 -3.45 -11.56
N SER A 94 11.92 -4.28 -10.54
CA SER A 94 12.73 -4.05 -9.34
C SER A 94 14.23 -4.16 -9.65
N VAL A 95 14.62 -5.14 -10.47
CA VAL A 95 16.02 -5.28 -10.93
C VAL A 95 16.46 -4.02 -11.68
N VAL A 96 15.62 -3.52 -12.61
CA VAL A 96 15.90 -2.29 -13.36
C VAL A 96 16.03 -1.07 -12.42
N ARG A 97 15.14 -0.95 -11.43
CA ARG A 97 15.26 0.14 -10.43
C ARG A 97 16.56 0.06 -9.64
N SER A 98 16.98 -1.14 -9.25
CA SER A 98 18.24 -1.36 -8.52
C SER A 98 19.45 -0.92 -9.33
N HIS A 99 19.46 -1.17 -10.64
CA HIS A 99 20.50 -0.69 -11.55
C HIS A 99 20.43 0.84 -11.70
N LEU A 100 19.23 1.40 -11.88
CA LEU A 100 19.04 2.83 -12.04
C LEU A 100 19.53 3.64 -10.82
N VAL A 101 19.34 3.13 -9.61
CA VAL A 101 19.88 3.75 -8.38
C VAL A 101 21.40 3.85 -8.42
N ARG A 102 22.08 2.95 -9.15
CA ARG A 102 23.53 3.00 -9.38
C ARG A 102 23.95 3.77 -10.63
N GLY A 103 23.00 4.40 -11.32
CA GLY A 103 23.27 5.13 -12.55
C GLY A 103 23.41 4.24 -13.79
N ILE A 104 23.07 2.96 -13.67
CA ILE A 104 23.13 2.01 -14.79
C ILE A 104 21.76 1.98 -15.48
N LYS A 105 21.70 2.39 -16.73
CA LYS A 105 20.51 2.31 -17.53
C LYS A 105 20.47 0.98 -18.27
N MET A 106 19.50 0.15 -17.94
CA MET A 106 19.28 -1.15 -18.58
C MET A 106 18.48 -1.00 -19.87
N VAL A 107 18.39 -2.10 -20.61
CA VAL A 107 17.62 -2.21 -21.87
C VAL A 107 16.12 -1.98 -21.64
N SER A 108 15.38 -1.73 -22.72
CA SER A 108 13.92 -1.58 -22.70
C SER A 108 13.21 -2.83 -22.17
N LEU A 109 12.12 -2.63 -21.41
CA LEU A 109 11.26 -3.70 -20.90
C LEU A 109 10.09 -4.05 -21.85
N GLU A 110 10.13 -3.64 -23.11
CA GLU A 110 9.05 -3.90 -24.08
C GLU A 110 8.83 -5.39 -24.31
N VAL A 111 9.91 -6.16 -24.54
CA VAL A 111 9.85 -7.62 -24.73
C VAL A 111 9.37 -8.32 -23.44
N VAL A 112 9.85 -7.88 -22.26
CA VAL A 112 9.36 -8.37 -20.97
C VAL A 112 7.86 -8.10 -20.82
N SER A 113 7.40 -6.93 -21.26
CA SER A 113 5.98 -6.55 -21.20
C SER A 113 5.14 -7.37 -22.18
N LEU A 114 5.66 -7.66 -23.37
CA LEU A 114 5.00 -8.50 -24.36
C LEU A 114 4.89 -9.96 -23.87
N ALA A 115 5.97 -10.53 -23.35
CA ALA A 115 5.98 -11.86 -22.76
C ALA A 115 5.00 -11.97 -21.58
N CYS A 116 4.95 -10.95 -20.71
CA CYS A 116 3.98 -10.89 -19.62
C CYS A 116 2.53 -10.89 -20.14
N LYS A 117 2.24 -10.18 -21.22
CA LYS A 117 0.91 -10.20 -21.87
C LYS A 117 0.56 -11.61 -22.41
N GLY A 118 1.54 -12.31 -22.97
CA GLY A 118 1.39 -13.71 -23.40
C GLY A 118 0.99 -14.60 -22.22
N LEU A 119 1.79 -14.58 -21.15
CA LEU A 119 1.51 -15.33 -19.92
C LEU A 119 0.14 -14.99 -19.30
N CYS A 120 -0.29 -13.72 -19.36
CA CYS A 120 -1.63 -13.36 -18.90
C CYS A 120 -2.74 -14.01 -19.73
N ARG A 121 -2.55 -14.17 -21.04
CA ARG A 121 -3.51 -14.87 -21.92
C ARG A 121 -3.57 -16.36 -21.60
N GLU A 122 -2.42 -17.00 -21.41
CA GLU A 122 -2.33 -18.40 -20.98
C GLU A 122 -2.99 -18.58 -19.62
N TYR A 123 -2.69 -17.72 -18.67
CA TYR A 123 -3.29 -17.72 -17.34
C TYR A 123 -4.83 -17.60 -17.39
N ILE A 124 -5.37 -16.73 -18.25
CA ILE A 124 -6.83 -16.60 -18.46
C ILE A 124 -7.41 -17.90 -19.03
N ALA A 125 -6.73 -18.51 -20.00
CA ALA A 125 -7.20 -19.76 -20.61
C ALA A 125 -7.28 -20.92 -19.60
N GLU A 126 -6.36 -20.93 -18.61
CA GLU A 126 -6.32 -21.98 -17.59
C GLU A 126 -7.22 -21.71 -16.37
N HIS A 127 -7.41 -20.44 -15.98
CA HIS A 127 -7.96 -20.08 -14.67
C HIS A 127 -9.21 -19.19 -14.75
N ASP A 128 -9.71 -18.85 -15.94
CA ASP A 128 -10.79 -17.90 -16.17
C ASP A 128 -10.37 -16.41 -16.05
N VAL A 129 -11.03 -15.58 -16.82
CA VAL A 129 -10.80 -14.12 -16.88
C VAL A 129 -11.00 -13.41 -15.54
N HIS A 130 -11.92 -13.91 -14.72
CA HIS A 130 -12.22 -13.34 -13.39
C HIS A 130 -11.03 -13.41 -12.43
N THR A 131 -10.08 -14.32 -12.64
CA THR A 131 -8.89 -14.45 -11.80
C THR A 131 -7.86 -13.34 -12.04
N LEU A 132 -7.89 -12.69 -13.20
CA LEU A 132 -7.04 -11.53 -13.51
C LEU A 132 -7.64 -10.21 -13.04
N VAL A 133 -8.94 -10.17 -12.77
CA VAL A 133 -9.54 -8.98 -12.16
C VAL A 133 -8.96 -8.87 -10.77
N PRO A 134 -8.15 -7.82 -10.48
CA PRO A 134 -7.70 -7.63 -9.12
C PRO A 134 -8.95 -7.66 -8.25
N LEU A 135 -8.96 -8.51 -7.24
CA LEU A 135 -9.94 -8.41 -6.17
C LEU A 135 -9.78 -7.00 -5.59
N ARG A 136 -10.40 -6.03 -6.26
CA ARG A 136 -10.50 -4.69 -5.72
C ARG A 136 -11.18 -4.87 -4.39
N LYS A 137 -10.50 -4.51 -3.34
CA LYS A 137 -11.16 -4.31 -2.06
C LYS A 137 -12.35 -3.43 -2.38
N LEU A 138 -13.54 -3.99 -2.23
CA LEU A 138 -14.77 -3.23 -2.41
C LEU A 138 -14.63 -1.98 -1.53
N SER A 139 -14.87 -0.83 -2.11
CA SER A 139 -14.99 0.39 -1.32
C SER A 139 -16.08 0.13 -0.28
N PHE A 140 -15.85 0.50 0.96
CA PHE A 140 -16.93 0.58 1.92
C PHE A 140 -17.90 1.64 1.38
N THR A 141 -19.00 1.19 0.80
CA THR A 141 -20.09 2.07 0.39
C THR A 141 -20.89 2.48 1.63
N ASP A 142 -21.59 3.60 1.56
CA ASP A 142 -22.48 4.06 2.64
C ASP A 142 -23.47 2.97 3.06
N THR A 143 -23.94 2.16 2.09
CA THR A 143 -24.82 1.02 2.34
C THR A 143 -24.12 -0.05 3.20
N ILE A 144 -22.90 -0.44 2.86
CA ILE A 144 -22.13 -1.42 3.64
C ILE A 144 -21.82 -0.87 5.04
N MET A 145 -21.49 0.40 5.14
CA MET A 145 -21.26 1.06 6.43
C MET A 145 -22.53 1.06 7.27
N ALA A 146 -23.68 1.44 6.68
CA ALA A 146 -24.96 1.42 7.36
C ALA A 146 -25.34 0.01 7.85
N ASP A 147 -25.08 -1.02 7.06
CA ASP A 147 -25.35 -2.41 7.44
C ASP A 147 -24.44 -2.90 8.59
N ILE A 148 -23.17 -2.48 8.58
CA ILE A 148 -22.27 -2.78 9.70
C ILE A 148 -22.80 -2.14 10.99
N PHE A 149 -23.16 -0.86 10.95
CA PHE A 149 -23.64 -0.14 12.14
C PHE A 149 -25.05 -0.51 12.59
N ARG A 150 -25.84 -1.10 11.70
CA ARG A 150 -27.17 -1.68 12.07
C ARG A 150 -27.06 -3.06 12.69
N CYS A 151 -25.85 -3.65 12.71
CA CYS A 151 -25.67 -4.96 13.31
C CYS A 151 -26.09 -4.90 14.81
N PRO A 152 -27.06 -5.73 15.23
CA PRO A 152 -27.54 -5.67 16.60
C PRO A 152 -26.46 -6.08 17.60
N ASP A 153 -26.56 -5.52 18.79
CA ASP A 153 -25.71 -5.90 19.92
C ASP A 153 -25.91 -7.39 20.23
N GLY A 154 -24.83 -8.09 20.54
CA GLY A 154 -24.84 -9.55 20.73
C GLY A 154 -24.82 -10.38 19.45
N ALA A 155 -24.89 -9.78 18.26
CA ALA A 155 -24.80 -10.53 16.99
C ALA A 155 -23.42 -11.19 16.86
N THR A 156 -23.38 -12.44 16.39
CA THR A 156 -22.13 -13.19 16.22
C THR A 156 -21.76 -13.38 14.76
N ARG A 157 -20.46 -13.24 14.45
CA ARG A 157 -19.89 -13.53 13.14
C ARG A 157 -18.59 -14.32 13.33
N GLY A 158 -18.66 -15.60 13.14
CA GLY A 158 -17.55 -16.51 13.47
C GLY A 158 -17.26 -16.49 14.97
N THR A 159 -16.05 -16.08 15.36
CA THR A 159 -15.61 -15.96 16.75
C THR A 159 -15.83 -14.56 17.32
N LEU A 160 -16.37 -13.63 16.55
CA LEU A 160 -16.58 -12.26 16.97
C LEU A 160 -18.04 -12.07 17.41
N THR A 161 -18.22 -11.46 18.57
CA THR A 161 -19.52 -10.97 19.07
C THR A 161 -19.52 -9.46 19.06
N VAL A 162 -20.55 -8.88 18.50
CA VAL A 162 -20.73 -7.42 18.48
C VAL A 162 -21.13 -6.96 19.89
N ASP A 163 -20.41 -6.01 20.42
CA ASP A 163 -20.69 -5.33 21.69
C ASP A 163 -20.35 -3.85 21.51
N TRP A 164 -21.34 -3.08 21.06
CA TRP A 164 -21.15 -1.66 20.77
C TRP A 164 -20.82 -0.81 22.01
N ALA A 165 -21.03 -1.33 23.21
CA ALA A 165 -20.65 -0.67 24.45
C ALA A 165 -19.17 -0.88 24.80
N SER A 166 -18.52 -1.90 24.25
CA SER A 166 -17.14 -2.18 24.55
C SER A 166 -16.18 -1.20 23.87
N TYR A 167 -15.10 -0.89 24.54
CA TYR A 167 -14.03 -0.03 24.00
C TYR A 167 -13.51 -0.49 22.65
N HIS A 168 -13.43 -1.82 22.44
CA HIS A 168 -12.97 -2.39 21.19
C HIS A 168 -13.89 -2.02 20.02
N TRP A 169 -15.20 -2.18 20.19
CA TRP A 169 -16.17 -1.88 19.13
C TRP A 169 -16.37 -0.38 18.91
N ILE A 170 -16.26 0.44 19.95
CA ILE A 170 -16.22 1.90 19.84
C ILE A 170 -15.00 2.32 18.97
N ALA A 171 -13.83 1.72 19.21
CA ALA A 171 -12.64 2.00 18.40
C ALA A 171 -12.79 1.52 16.95
N VAL A 172 -13.47 0.38 16.71
CA VAL A 172 -13.78 -0.12 15.38
C VAL A 172 -14.72 0.85 14.65
N ASP A 173 -15.77 1.32 15.31
CA ASP A 173 -16.71 2.30 14.78
C ASP A 173 -16.00 3.60 14.36
N ALA A 174 -15.25 4.20 15.26
CA ALA A 174 -14.47 5.41 14.98
C ALA A 174 -13.48 5.21 13.81
N CYS A 175 -12.86 4.03 13.73
CA CYS A 175 -11.95 3.67 12.64
C CYS A 175 -12.68 3.61 11.29
N PHE A 176 -13.85 2.98 11.23
CA PHE A 176 -14.65 2.88 10.01
C PHE A 176 -15.18 4.23 9.55
N GLN A 177 -15.67 5.06 10.47
CA GLN A 177 -16.14 6.40 10.16
C GLN A 177 -14.99 7.25 9.58
N THR A 178 -13.82 7.24 10.20
CA THR A 178 -12.66 7.97 9.69
C THR A 178 -12.21 7.46 8.31
N LEU A 179 -12.31 6.15 8.06
CA LEU A 179 -11.99 5.57 6.75
C LEU A 179 -12.99 5.99 5.67
N GLY A 180 -14.27 6.05 6.02
CA GLY A 180 -15.36 6.44 5.09
C GLY A 180 -15.34 7.92 4.75
N GLU A 181 -15.32 8.77 5.76
CA GLU A 181 -15.39 10.23 5.59
C GLU A 181 -14.12 10.80 4.95
N GLU A 182 -12.96 10.33 5.35
CA GLU A 182 -11.66 10.88 4.93
C GLU A 182 -11.03 10.13 3.76
N GLY A 183 -11.60 9.02 3.32
CA GLY A 183 -10.95 8.16 2.32
C GLY A 183 -9.58 7.63 2.75
N SER A 184 -9.32 7.61 4.05
CA SER A 184 -8.04 7.22 4.64
C SER A 184 -7.74 5.76 4.40
N ARG A 185 -6.44 5.41 4.37
CA ARG A 185 -6.03 4.00 4.26
C ARG A 185 -6.07 3.34 5.62
N LYS A 186 -6.42 2.05 5.65
CA LYS A 186 -6.39 1.23 6.88
C LYS A 186 -5.10 1.40 7.68
N ASP A 187 -3.95 1.45 7.02
CA ASP A 187 -2.65 1.57 7.68
C ASP A 187 -2.40 2.98 8.29
N GLU A 188 -3.20 3.97 7.91
CA GLU A 188 -3.15 5.34 8.45
C GLU A 188 -3.97 5.43 9.75
N VAL A 189 -5.04 4.65 9.85
CA VAL A 189 -5.96 4.68 10.99
C VAL A 189 -5.62 3.61 12.04
N ALA A 190 -5.25 2.41 11.62
CA ALA A 190 -5.05 1.30 12.54
C ALA A 190 -3.69 0.60 12.37
N LYS A 191 -3.16 0.06 13.45
CA LYS A 191 -2.01 -0.84 13.41
C LYS A 191 -2.43 -2.20 12.85
N LYS A 192 -1.51 -2.84 12.11
CA LYS A 192 -1.74 -4.20 11.61
C LYS A 192 -1.79 -5.23 12.75
N THR A 193 -0.95 -5.06 13.75
CA THR A 193 -0.90 -5.85 14.99
C THR A 193 -0.44 -4.96 16.14
N ALA A 194 -0.68 -5.36 17.39
CA ALA A 194 -0.22 -4.64 18.58
C ALA A 194 1.31 -4.42 18.56
N ALA A 195 2.07 -5.40 18.07
CA ALA A 195 3.53 -5.34 17.96
C ALA A 195 4.03 -4.46 16.79
N THR A 196 3.15 -4.01 15.88
CA THR A 196 3.56 -3.16 14.77
C THR A 196 4.05 -1.81 15.31
N PRO A 197 5.28 -1.36 14.99
CA PRO A 197 5.79 -0.09 15.47
C PRO A 197 4.93 1.07 14.96
N PHE A 198 4.88 2.11 15.75
CA PHE A 198 4.19 3.34 15.40
C PHE A 198 4.90 4.01 14.21
N ARG A 199 4.15 4.44 13.20
CA ARG A 199 4.68 5.20 12.06
C ARG A 199 4.20 6.65 12.12
N LYS A 200 5.09 7.59 11.82
CA LYS A 200 4.69 8.98 11.50
C LYS A 200 3.65 8.92 10.38
N GLY A 201 2.57 9.61 10.49
CA GLY A 201 1.50 9.61 9.48
C GLY A 201 0.28 8.76 9.84
N ARG A 202 0.31 8.05 10.96
CA ARG A 202 -0.90 7.50 11.55
C ARG A 202 -1.61 8.55 12.38
N PHE A 203 -2.92 8.50 12.36
CA PHE A 203 -3.72 9.33 13.25
C PHE A 203 -3.48 8.93 14.71
N THR A 204 -3.34 9.95 15.55
CA THR A 204 -3.16 9.85 16.99
C THR A 204 -4.02 10.90 17.64
N PHE A 205 -4.15 10.87 18.94
CA PHE A 205 -4.77 11.98 19.67
C PHE A 205 -4.13 13.33 19.37
N ALA A 206 -2.83 13.38 19.11
CA ALA A 206 -2.14 14.60 18.68
C ALA A 206 -2.53 15.09 17.29
N SER A 207 -3.18 14.24 16.48
CA SER A 207 -3.71 14.61 15.16
C SER A 207 -5.11 15.22 15.25
N LEU A 208 -5.74 15.18 16.42
CA LEU A 208 -7.09 15.66 16.66
C LEU A 208 -7.04 16.98 17.41
N VAL A 209 -7.69 18.01 16.86
CA VAL A 209 -7.89 19.29 17.54
C VAL A 209 -9.39 19.49 17.72
N TRP A 210 -9.86 19.48 18.94
CA TRP A 210 -11.27 19.57 19.26
C TRP A 210 -11.71 21.00 19.34
N PHE A 211 -12.91 21.26 18.82
CA PHE A 211 -13.61 22.54 18.92
C PHE A 211 -14.95 22.29 19.60
N ILE A 212 -15.12 22.87 20.79
CA ILE A 212 -16.34 22.77 21.62
C ILE A 212 -16.72 24.20 22.05
N ASP A 213 -17.95 24.58 21.83
CA ASP A 213 -18.45 25.95 22.07
C ASP A 213 -17.61 27.02 21.37
N GLY A 214 -17.15 26.74 20.14
CA GLY A 214 -16.31 27.66 19.37
C GLY A 214 -14.89 27.84 19.89
N LYS A 215 -14.46 27.01 20.84
CA LYS A 215 -13.12 27.09 21.45
C LYS A 215 -12.28 25.85 21.11
N GLU A 216 -11.03 26.10 20.71
CA GLU A 216 -10.06 25.04 20.54
C GLU A 216 -9.65 24.44 21.89
N LEU A 217 -9.80 23.13 22.04
CA LEU A 217 -9.28 22.40 23.19
C LEU A 217 -7.88 21.89 22.88
N ARG A 218 -6.91 22.26 23.70
CA ARG A 218 -5.51 21.80 23.62
C ARG A 218 -5.28 20.47 24.35
N ARG A 219 -6.33 19.77 24.72
CA ARG A 219 -6.35 18.49 25.41
C ARG A 219 -7.44 17.59 24.85
N ALA A 220 -7.44 16.33 25.19
CA ALA A 220 -8.57 15.46 24.94
C ALA A 220 -9.82 15.97 25.70
N PRO A 221 -11.00 15.98 25.09
CA PRO A 221 -12.24 16.35 25.77
C PRO A 221 -12.56 15.33 26.87
N THR A 222 -13.18 15.80 27.92
CA THR A 222 -13.77 14.94 28.94
C THR A 222 -15.05 14.28 28.43
N ARG A 223 -15.49 13.21 29.09
CA ARG A 223 -16.78 12.56 28.78
C ARG A 223 -17.94 13.54 28.89
N ALA A 224 -17.94 14.42 29.87
CA ALA A 224 -18.99 15.43 30.04
C ALA A 224 -19.02 16.39 28.85
N GLU A 225 -17.90 16.86 28.37
CA GLU A 225 -17.80 17.72 27.19
C GLU A 225 -18.28 17.00 25.91
N LEU A 226 -17.96 15.71 25.74
CA LEU A 226 -18.44 14.93 24.60
C LEU A 226 -19.97 14.73 24.60
N LEU A 227 -20.56 14.65 25.78
CA LEU A 227 -22.02 14.50 25.93
C LEU A 227 -22.80 15.82 25.69
N THR A 228 -22.12 16.95 25.67
CA THR A 228 -22.70 18.28 25.45
C THR A 228 -22.41 18.85 24.05
N LEU A 229 -21.89 18.03 23.12
CA LEU A 229 -21.63 18.45 21.76
C LEU A 229 -22.91 18.92 21.07
N LYS A 230 -22.82 19.98 20.31
CA LYS A 230 -23.91 20.60 19.56
C LYS A 230 -23.50 20.94 18.13
N PRO A 231 -24.47 21.23 17.24
CA PRO A 231 -24.12 21.68 15.90
C PRO A 231 -23.14 22.85 15.90
N GLY A 232 -22.06 22.71 15.13
CA GLY A 232 -20.94 23.66 15.11
C GLY A 232 -19.71 23.20 15.90
N ASP A 233 -19.89 22.27 16.83
CA ASP A 233 -18.75 21.60 17.47
C ASP A 233 -18.17 20.52 16.54
N GLY A 234 -16.97 20.08 16.80
CA GLY A 234 -16.34 19.05 15.98
C GLY A 234 -14.88 18.84 16.29
N VAL A 235 -14.25 18.09 15.41
CA VAL A 235 -12.84 17.79 15.49
C VAL A 235 -12.14 18.11 14.18
N LEU A 236 -11.03 18.84 14.26
CA LEU A 236 -10.13 19.06 13.15
C LEU A 236 -9.13 17.92 13.12
N LEU A 237 -9.12 17.19 12.01
CA LEU A 237 -8.21 16.09 11.77
C LEU A 237 -6.99 16.60 11.02
N ARG A 238 -5.83 16.55 11.64
CA ARG A 238 -4.54 16.88 11.01
C ARG A 238 -3.97 15.63 10.36
N HIS A 239 -3.90 15.66 9.04
CA HIS A 239 -3.29 14.57 8.27
C HIS A 239 -1.78 14.52 8.50
N GLY A 240 -1.26 13.31 8.65
CA GLY A 240 0.18 13.07 8.70
C GLY A 240 0.76 12.81 7.32
N ILE A 241 2.04 12.47 7.31
CA ILE A 241 2.74 12.03 6.09
C ILE A 241 2.07 10.77 5.53
N SER A 242 1.61 10.81 4.28
CA SER A 242 0.96 9.70 3.59
C SER A 242 1.76 9.26 2.36
N LYS A 243 1.32 8.16 1.72
CA LYS A 243 1.94 7.70 0.47
C LYS A 243 1.76 8.71 -0.67
N ASN A 244 0.65 9.45 -0.67
CA ASN A 244 0.34 10.45 -1.70
C ASN A 244 0.92 11.82 -1.36
N ASP A 245 1.26 12.05 -0.10
CA ASP A 245 1.93 13.26 0.39
C ASP A 245 3.09 12.86 1.31
N PRO A 246 4.19 12.35 0.73
CA PRO A 246 5.32 11.83 1.50
C PRO A 246 6.09 12.92 2.26
N PHE A 247 5.85 14.18 1.96
CA PHE A 247 6.50 15.33 2.60
C PHE A 247 5.57 16.06 3.56
N GLY A 248 4.26 15.71 3.59
CA GLY A 248 3.26 16.40 4.41
C GLY A 248 3.03 17.85 3.98
N SER A 249 3.28 18.16 2.71
CA SER A 249 3.23 19.53 2.21
C SER A 249 1.83 19.96 1.75
N TYR A 250 1.00 19.00 1.39
CA TYR A 250 -0.35 19.25 0.88
C TYR A 250 -1.44 18.96 1.92
N PHE A 251 -1.58 17.72 2.34
CA PHE A 251 -2.65 17.32 3.27
C PHE A 251 -2.42 17.82 4.70
N ALA A 252 -1.18 17.96 5.15
CA ALA A 252 -0.90 18.54 6.46
C ALA A 252 -1.26 20.02 6.54
N ALA A 253 -1.26 20.72 5.39
CA ALA A 253 -1.65 22.13 5.29
C ALA A 253 -3.17 22.34 5.18
N THR A 254 -3.94 21.27 4.84
CA THR A 254 -5.41 21.32 4.68
C THR A 254 -6.07 20.30 5.60
N PRO A 255 -6.17 20.57 6.90
CA PRO A 255 -6.82 19.66 7.83
C PRO A 255 -8.31 19.56 7.54
N SER A 256 -8.89 18.36 7.75
CA SER A 256 -10.32 18.12 7.58
C SER A 256 -11.06 18.41 8.87
N PHE A 257 -12.22 19.08 8.78
CA PHE A 257 -13.09 19.34 9.91
C PHE A 257 -14.28 18.38 9.90
N LEU A 258 -14.36 17.53 10.91
CA LEU A 258 -15.47 16.61 11.15
C LEU A 258 -16.45 17.28 12.12
N ALA A 259 -17.54 17.83 11.58
CA ALA A 259 -18.55 18.50 12.38
C ALA A 259 -19.46 17.49 13.08
N TYR A 260 -19.85 17.81 14.30
CA TYR A 260 -20.89 17.09 15.01
C TYR A 260 -22.22 17.22 14.27
N ARG A 261 -22.93 16.10 14.07
CA ARG A 261 -24.25 16.03 13.46
C ARG A 261 -25.25 15.44 14.46
N GLU A 262 -26.30 16.20 14.74
CA GLU A 262 -27.41 15.74 15.60
C GLU A 262 -28.09 14.53 14.95
N GLY A 263 -28.43 13.53 15.74
CA GLY A 263 -29.09 12.30 15.26
C GLY A 263 -28.16 11.13 14.97
N ASN A 264 -26.85 11.32 14.97
CA ASN A 264 -25.88 10.24 14.91
C ASN A 264 -25.52 9.82 16.35
N ALA A 265 -26.47 9.17 17.04
CA ALA A 265 -26.34 8.77 18.45
C ALA A 265 -25.08 7.93 18.76
N ARG A 266 -24.41 7.42 17.72
CA ARG A 266 -23.16 6.65 17.83
C ARG A 266 -21.90 7.49 17.79
N CYS A 267 -21.96 8.75 17.35
CA CYS A 267 -20.83 9.69 17.40
C CYS A 267 -20.64 10.35 18.78
N ALA A 268 -21.53 10.10 19.71
CA ALA A 268 -21.52 10.71 21.06
C ALA A 268 -21.00 9.78 22.17
N CYS A 269 -20.50 8.60 21.81
CA CYS A 269 -19.99 7.64 22.79
C CYS A 269 -18.46 7.50 22.76
#